data_fc79973f7eaffbe26949fdc097c80c04
#
_entry.id   fc79973f7eaffbe26949fdc097c80c04
#
_cell.length_a   1.000
_cell.length_b   1.000
_cell.length_c   1.000
_cell.angle_alpha   90.00
_cell.angle_beta   90.00
_cell.angle_gamma   90.00
#
_symmetry.space_group_name_H-M   'P 1'
#
loop_
_entity.id
_entity.type
_entity.pdbx_description
1 polymer ?
#
loop_
_entity_poly.entity_id
_entity_poly.type
_entity_poly.pdbx_seq_one_letter_code
_entity_poly.pdbx_strand_id
1 'polypeptide(L)'
;MSIQTKIDTIIKSVGSINIQDFVELSNFDKTSGFYNKPNIEKIGTSGQFITSPEISSLFSIAITNQFLKEFPKVKNVNLFELGPGNGLLSMDIYHLSLIHI
;
A
#
# COMPACT_ATOMS: atom_id res chain seq x y z
N MET A 1 21.01 9.20 11.47
CA MET A 1 21.48 7.82 11.75
C MET A 1 20.76 6.87 10.81
N SER A 2 21.50 6.03 10.12
CA SER A 2 20.90 5.06 9.21
C SER A 2 20.12 3.96 9.95
N ILE A 3 19.19 3.28 9.27
CA ILE A 3 18.48 2.12 9.81
C ILE A 3 19.48 1.04 10.25
N GLN A 4 20.49 0.76 9.43
CA GLN A 4 21.53 -0.22 9.77
C GLN A 4 22.21 0.12 11.09
N THR A 5 22.59 1.37 11.28
CA THR A 5 23.26 1.80 12.53
C THR A 5 22.33 1.65 13.74
N LYS A 6 21.04 1.95 13.59
CA LYS A 6 20.03 1.78 14.66
C LYS A 6 19.88 0.31 15.05
N ILE A 7 19.75 -0.57 14.06
CA ILE A 7 19.64 -2.02 14.27
C ILE A 7 20.92 -2.57 14.92
N ASP A 8 22.09 -2.21 14.42
CA ASP A 8 23.39 -2.64 14.97
C ASP A 8 23.55 -2.21 16.43
N THR A 9 23.09 -1.00 16.76
CA THR A 9 23.14 -0.50 18.14
C THR A 9 22.28 -1.34 19.08
N ILE A 10 21.07 -1.69 18.65
CA ILE A 10 20.18 -2.56 19.43
C ILE A 10 20.80 -3.94 19.61
N ILE A 11 21.29 -4.56 18.54
CA ILE A 11 21.90 -5.89 18.61
C ILE A 11 23.14 -5.89 19.50
N LYS A 12 23.98 -4.86 19.42
CA LYS A 12 25.16 -4.73 20.29
C LYS A 12 24.81 -4.57 21.77
N SER A 13 23.70 -3.91 22.10
CA SER A 13 23.29 -3.65 23.48
C SER A 13 22.51 -4.80 24.11
N VAL A 14 21.68 -5.48 23.33
CA VAL A 14 20.72 -6.49 23.84
C VAL A 14 20.99 -7.90 23.29
N GLY A 15 21.85 -8.03 22.27
CA GLY A 15 22.24 -9.30 21.65
C GLY A 15 21.34 -9.72 20.48
N SER A 16 20.13 -9.17 20.35
CA SER A 16 19.18 -9.48 19.27
C SER A 16 18.18 -8.37 19.05
N ILE A 17 17.44 -8.42 17.97
CA ILE A 17 16.27 -7.61 17.72
C ILE A 17 15.10 -8.54 17.34
N ASN A 18 13.90 -8.32 17.91
CA ASN A 18 12.74 -9.09 17.52
C ASN A 18 12.20 -8.64 16.16
N ILE A 19 11.39 -9.50 15.51
CA ILE A 19 10.89 -9.25 14.16
C ILE A 19 9.98 -8.01 14.10
N GLN A 20 9.19 -7.76 15.14
CA GLN A 20 8.30 -6.60 15.20
C GLN A 20 9.10 -5.30 15.19
N ASP A 21 10.09 -5.16 16.06
CA ASP A 21 10.92 -3.98 16.14
C ASP A 21 11.76 -3.78 14.87
N PHE A 22 12.23 -4.87 14.27
CA PHE A 22 12.92 -4.82 12.98
C PHE A 22 12.03 -4.27 11.87
N VAL A 23 10.82 -4.78 11.73
CA VAL A 23 9.87 -4.33 10.71
C VAL A 23 9.45 -2.88 10.97
N GLU A 24 9.20 -2.51 12.22
CA GLU A 24 8.81 -1.14 12.57
C GLU A 24 9.91 -0.14 12.25
N LEU A 25 11.15 -0.41 12.65
CA LEU A 25 12.29 0.44 12.29
C LEU A 25 12.52 0.52 10.79
N SER A 26 12.54 -0.62 10.11
CA SER A 26 12.84 -0.68 8.68
C SER A 26 11.83 0.06 7.83
N ASN A 27 10.55 -0.01 8.18
CA ASN A 27 9.48 0.56 7.39
C ASN A 27 9.03 1.94 7.86
N PHE A 28 8.99 2.19 9.16
CA PHE A 28 8.28 3.34 9.72
C PHE A 28 9.14 4.27 10.57
N ASP A 29 10.45 4.05 10.69
CA ASP A 29 11.32 5.02 11.35
C ASP A 29 11.14 6.42 10.74
N LYS A 30 10.99 7.43 11.60
CA LYS A 30 10.58 8.79 11.19
C LYS A 30 11.50 9.41 10.14
N THR A 31 12.77 9.12 10.18
CA THR A 31 13.77 9.75 9.31
C THR A 31 14.26 8.88 8.18
N SER A 32 14.32 7.57 8.39
CA SER A 32 14.99 6.63 7.47
C SER A 32 14.19 5.35 7.21
N GLY A 33 12.99 5.21 7.78
CA GLY A 33 12.09 4.11 7.45
C GLY A 33 11.63 4.16 6.00
N PHE A 34 11.44 3.01 5.37
CA PHE A 34 11.12 2.90 3.95
C PHE A 34 9.95 3.80 3.53
N TYR A 35 8.83 3.75 4.28
CA TYR A 35 7.63 4.52 3.95
C TYR A 35 7.71 6.01 4.30
N ASN A 36 8.71 6.43 5.08
CA ASN A 36 8.92 7.81 5.48
C ASN A 36 10.04 8.52 4.69
N LYS A 37 10.72 7.81 3.80
CA LYS A 37 11.74 8.42 2.93
C LYS A 37 11.07 9.36 1.94
N PRO A 38 11.50 10.64 1.88
CA PRO A 38 11.00 11.57 0.88
C PRO A 38 11.55 11.23 -0.51
N ASN A 39 10.85 11.68 -1.55
CA ASN A 39 11.31 11.64 -2.95
C ASN A 39 11.63 10.24 -3.52
N ILE A 40 11.09 9.18 -2.91
CA ILE A 40 11.21 7.81 -3.42
C ILE A 40 9.82 7.31 -3.74
N GLU A 41 9.60 6.94 -5.01
CA GLU A 41 8.41 6.18 -5.39
C GLU A 41 8.54 4.77 -4.80
N LYS A 42 7.54 4.36 -4.01
CA LYS A 42 7.56 3.09 -3.27
C LYS A 42 6.80 2.00 -3.99
N ILE A 43 5.72 2.38 -4.67
CA ILE A 43 4.77 1.49 -5.36
C ILE A 43 4.63 1.99 -6.80
N GLY A 44 4.48 1.07 -7.74
CA GLY A 44 4.37 1.35 -9.15
C GLY A 44 5.57 0.89 -9.95
N THR A 45 5.59 1.17 -11.25
CA THR A 45 6.65 0.70 -12.17
C THR A 45 8.03 1.25 -11.87
N SER A 46 8.11 2.47 -11.29
CA SER A 46 9.36 3.09 -10.84
C SER A 46 9.67 2.84 -9.37
N GLY A 47 8.77 2.18 -8.63
CA GLY A 47 8.93 1.87 -7.23
C GLY A 47 9.72 0.59 -6.99
N GLN A 48 9.90 0.25 -5.71
CA GLN A 48 10.59 -0.98 -5.32
C GLN A 48 9.72 -2.24 -5.44
N PHE A 49 8.40 -2.06 -5.53
CA PHE A 49 7.46 -3.15 -5.81
C PHE A 49 6.24 -2.62 -6.58
N ILE A 50 5.59 -3.54 -7.27
CA ILE A 50 4.39 -3.29 -8.06
C ILE A 50 3.27 -4.18 -7.56
N THR A 51 2.05 -3.66 -7.53
CA THR A 51 0.86 -4.38 -7.11
C THR A 51 -0.05 -4.69 -8.29
N SER A 52 -1.03 -5.58 -8.10
CA SER A 52 -1.92 -6.02 -9.18
C SER A 52 -2.62 -4.87 -9.93
N PRO A 53 -3.11 -3.80 -9.28
CA PRO A 53 -3.71 -2.66 -10.00
C PRO A 53 -2.75 -1.96 -10.97
N GLU A 54 -1.46 -1.88 -10.65
CA GLU A 54 -0.45 -1.26 -11.52
C GLU A 54 -0.08 -2.14 -12.71
N ILE A 55 -0.26 -3.45 -12.60
CA ILE A 55 0.03 -4.39 -13.68
C ILE A 55 -1.09 -4.38 -14.72
N SER A 56 -2.35 -4.40 -14.26
CA SER A 56 -3.51 -4.50 -15.15
C SER A 56 -4.78 -3.98 -14.48
N SER A 57 -5.62 -3.30 -15.26
CA SER A 57 -6.96 -2.89 -14.85
C SER A 57 -7.93 -4.06 -14.65
N LEU A 58 -7.57 -5.26 -15.05
CA LEU A 58 -8.42 -6.47 -14.85
C LEU A 58 -8.72 -6.71 -13.37
N PHE A 59 -7.80 -6.39 -12.48
CA PHE A 59 -8.02 -6.50 -11.04
C PHE A 59 -9.16 -5.58 -10.56
N SER A 60 -9.13 -4.32 -10.98
CA SER A 60 -10.16 -3.33 -10.64
C SER A 60 -11.51 -3.68 -11.27
N ILE A 61 -11.50 -4.17 -12.51
CA ILE A 61 -12.69 -4.64 -13.24
C ILE A 61 -13.32 -5.82 -12.49
N ALA A 62 -12.54 -6.80 -12.07
CA ALA A 62 -13.04 -7.97 -11.35
C ALA A 62 -13.71 -7.58 -10.02
N ILE A 63 -13.07 -6.71 -9.23
CA ILE A 63 -13.61 -6.22 -7.96
C ILE A 63 -14.92 -5.44 -8.21
N THR A 64 -14.93 -4.52 -9.17
CA THR A 64 -16.10 -3.70 -9.48
C THR A 64 -17.27 -4.57 -9.92
N ASN A 65 -17.04 -5.52 -10.82
CA ASN A 65 -18.08 -6.44 -11.30
C ASN A 65 -18.61 -7.33 -10.18
N GLN A 66 -17.77 -7.83 -9.31
CA GLN A 66 -18.20 -8.63 -8.16
C GLN A 66 -19.08 -7.79 -7.22
N PHE A 67 -18.67 -6.57 -6.93
CA PHE A 67 -19.45 -5.65 -6.10
C PHE A 67 -20.83 -5.37 -6.69
N LEU A 68 -20.91 -5.02 -7.98
CA LEU A 68 -22.18 -4.73 -8.67
C LEU A 68 -23.10 -5.96 -8.70
N LYS A 69 -22.53 -7.16 -8.81
CA LYS A 69 -23.29 -8.41 -8.78
C LYS A 69 -23.90 -8.68 -7.40
N GLU A 70 -23.12 -8.46 -6.33
CA GLU A 70 -23.56 -8.68 -4.95
C GLU A 70 -24.57 -7.62 -4.47
N PHE A 71 -24.42 -6.39 -4.94
CA PHE A 71 -25.20 -5.24 -4.49
C PHE A 71 -25.90 -4.48 -5.63
N PRO A 72 -26.74 -5.13 -6.44
CA PRO A 72 -27.28 -4.54 -7.66
C PRO A 72 -28.25 -3.36 -7.43
N LYS A 73 -28.77 -3.21 -6.22
CA LYS A 73 -29.76 -2.16 -5.89
C LYS A 73 -29.18 -0.99 -5.09
N VAL A 74 -27.89 -1.03 -4.77
CA VAL A 74 -27.24 0.04 -4.00
C VAL A 74 -26.92 1.20 -4.93
N LYS A 75 -27.39 2.41 -4.58
CA LYS A 75 -27.21 3.61 -5.42
C LYS A 75 -26.10 4.52 -4.94
N ASN A 76 -25.86 4.59 -3.63
CA ASN A 76 -24.85 5.46 -3.03
C ASN A 76 -23.91 4.61 -2.18
N VAL A 77 -22.64 4.67 -2.49
CA VAL A 77 -21.60 3.89 -1.82
C VAL A 77 -20.45 4.79 -1.46
N ASN A 78 -19.95 4.63 -0.25
CA ASN A 78 -18.67 5.18 0.17
C ASN A 78 -17.60 4.08 0.09
N LEU A 79 -16.57 4.32 -0.68
CA LEU A 79 -15.43 3.42 -0.80
C LEU A 79 -14.31 3.87 0.14
N PHE A 80 -13.86 2.97 1.00
CA PHE A 80 -12.70 3.18 1.87
C PHE A 80 -11.64 2.14 1.55
N GLU A 81 -10.45 2.59 1.21
CA GLU A 81 -9.31 1.72 0.94
C GLU A 81 -8.22 1.95 1.98
N LEU A 82 -7.87 0.89 2.70
CA LEU A 82 -6.78 0.92 3.67
C LEU A 82 -5.45 0.64 2.96
N GLY A 83 -4.47 1.51 3.17
CA GLY A 83 -3.17 1.38 2.50
C GLY A 83 -3.25 1.55 0.98
N PRO A 84 -3.79 2.68 0.46
CA PRO A 84 -4.09 2.83 -0.96
C PRO A 84 -2.86 2.92 -1.87
N GLY A 85 -1.67 3.07 -1.32
CA GLY A 85 -0.47 3.30 -2.11
C GLY A 85 -0.58 4.57 -2.95
N ASN A 86 -0.57 4.44 -4.28
CA ASN A 86 -0.77 5.56 -5.21
C ASN A 86 -2.25 5.86 -5.52
N GLY A 87 -3.20 5.09 -4.96
CA GLY A 87 -4.63 5.29 -5.14
C GLY A 87 -5.20 4.77 -6.46
N LEU A 88 -4.43 4.02 -7.25
CA LEU A 88 -4.84 3.57 -8.58
C LEU A 88 -6.06 2.66 -8.53
N LEU A 89 -6.13 1.72 -7.56
CA LEU A 89 -7.27 0.82 -7.40
C LEU A 89 -8.57 1.59 -7.16
N SER A 90 -8.57 2.52 -6.21
CA SER A 90 -9.75 3.34 -5.90
C SER A 90 -10.16 4.22 -7.08
N MET A 91 -9.20 4.80 -7.80
CA MET A 91 -9.49 5.58 -9.02
C MET A 91 -10.14 4.73 -10.09
N ASP A 92 -9.62 3.54 -10.35
CA ASP A 92 -10.15 2.64 -11.36
C ASP A 92 -11.59 2.20 -10.99
N ILE A 93 -11.81 1.80 -9.74
CA ILE A 93 -13.14 1.42 -9.26
C ILE A 93 -14.13 2.59 -9.41
N TYR A 94 -13.73 3.80 -9.05
CA TYR A 94 -14.54 4.99 -9.21
C TYR A 94 -14.95 5.21 -10.67
N HIS A 95 -13.99 5.19 -11.60
CA HIS A 95 -14.26 5.38 -13.02
C HIS A 95 -15.14 4.26 -13.60
N LEU A 96 -14.89 3.01 -13.23
CA LEU A 96 -15.70 1.87 -13.68
C LEU A 96 -17.13 1.94 -13.15
N SER A 97 -17.32 2.41 -11.91
CA SER A 97 -18.65 2.56 -11.30
C SER A 97 -19.51 3.61 -12.02
N LEU A 98 -18.89 4.68 -12.56
CA LEU A 98 -19.61 5.70 -13.34
C LEU A 98 -20.17 5.17 -14.65
N ILE A 99 -19.56 4.15 -15.23
CA ILE A 99 -20.01 3.54 -16.49
C ILE A 99 -21.24 2.63 -16.27
N HIS A 100 -21.39 2.11 -15.06
CA HIS A 100 -22.46 1.16 -14.72
C HIS A 100 -23.65 1.77 -13.95
N ILE A 101 -23.65 3.07 -13.77
CA ILE A 101 -24.78 3.78 -13.12
C ILE A 101 -25.95 4.02 -14.10
#